data_0e628d1067dccc52f701a536889c6cde
#
_entry.id   0e628d1067dccc52f701a536889c6cde
#
_cell.length_a   1.000
_cell.length_b   1.000
_cell.length_c   1.000
_cell.angle_alpha   90.00
_cell.angle_beta   90.00
_cell.angle_gamma   90.00
#
_symmetry.space_group_name_H-M   'P 1'
#
loop_
_entity.id
_entity.type
_entity.pdbx_description
1 polymer ?
#
loop_
_entity_poly.entity_id
_entity_poly.type
_entity_poly.pdbx_seq_one_letter_code
_entity_poly.pdbx_strand_id
1 'polypeptide(L)'
;MIPEGLYLLASVALAVSSIRLAQQKVLLHDMKCIETLARVDVLCVDKTGTITENTMKVQELIPTEQYDTEKMGSLRLMVGDFVSAMTNDNITMAAMKEYFTHSSGAKAISKTGFSSATKYSSATFEDKTYVLGAPEFVLLDDYEQHKEKITELASTGARVLVFGTYAAEIDGKALTEPVTPLGYILLANPIREAAKETFQYFAEQGVEVKVISGDNPVTVSKVAKTAGIKNAENYVDASSLETEEDIKKAILEKTVFGRVT
;
A
#
# COMPACT_ATOMS: atom_id res chain seq x y z
N MET A 1 -44.37 -29.97 13.82
CA MET A 1 -43.57 -31.03 13.16
C MET A 1 -42.89 -30.41 11.95
N ILE A 2 -41.58 -30.50 11.87
CA ILE A 2 -40.85 -30.07 10.67
C ILE A 2 -40.93 -31.25 9.68
N PRO A 3 -41.36 -31.04 8.43
CA PRO A 3 -41.40 -32.11 7.45
C PRO A 3 -39.97 -32.66 7.21
N GLU A 4 -39.77 -33.94 7.43
CA GLU A 4 -38.47 -34.63 7.25
C GLU A 4 -37.87 -34.40 5.85
N GLY A 5 -38.72 -34.31 4.84
CA GLY A 5 -38.32 -34.01 3.45
C GLY A 5 -37.66 -32.64 3.27
N LEU A 6 -38.07 -31.60 4.01
CA LEU A 6 -37.44 -30.28 3.96
C LEU A 6 -36.04 -30.27 4.55
N TYR A 7 -35.83 -31.01 5.65
CA TYR A 7 -34.50 -31.13 6.26
C TYR A 7 -33.55 -31.88 5.32
N LEU A 8 -34.00 -32.97 4.71
CA LEU A 8 -33.21 -33.71 3.74
C LEU A 8 -32.83 -32.86 2.53
N LEU A 9 -33.79 -32.12 1.99
CA LEU A 9 -33.58 -31.25 0.82
C LEU A 9 -32.51 -30.14 1.14
N ALA A 10 -32.67 -29.49 2.29
CA ALA A 10 -31.70 -28.46 2.74
C ALA A 10 -30.30 -29.04 2.92
N SER A 11 -30.20 -30.22 3.57
CA SER A 11 -28.91 -30.89 3.79
C SER A 11 -28.22 -31.26 2.47
N VAL A 12 -28.97 -31.79 1.50
CA VAL A 12 -28.45 -32.14 0.17
C VAL A 12 -28.02 -30.87 -0.59
N ALA A 13 -28.80 -29.79 -0.53
CA ALA A 13 -28.44 -28.52 -1.18
C ALA A 13 -27.16 -27.94 -0.61
N LEU A 14 -27.00 -27.94 0.71
CA LEU A 14 -25.77 -27.48 1.37
C LEU A 14 -24.56 -28.35 1.03
N ALA A 15 -24.74 -29.67 0.97
CA ALA A 15 -23.67 -30.60 0.59
C ALA A 15 -23.20 -30.35 -0.86
N VAL A 16 -24.14 -30.21 -1.80
CA VAL A 16 -23.82 -29.91 -3.21
C VAL A 16 -23.11 -28.54 -3.33
N SER A 17 -23.58 -27.54 -2.60
CA SER A 17 -22.94 -26.21 -2.58
C SER A 17 -21.52 -26.27 -2.01
N SER A 18 -21.29 -27.05 -0.95
CA SER A 18 -19.98 -27.28 -0.38
C SER A 18 -19.02 -27.93 -1.38
N ILE A 19 -19.48 -28.95 -2.12
CA ILE A 19 -18.68 -29.61 -3.17
C ILE A 19 -18.32 -28.62 -4.29
N ARG A 20 -19.26 -27.79 -4.75
CA ARG A 20 -18.99 -26.77 -5.76
C ARG A 20 -17.95 -25.75 -5.31
N LEU A 21 -18.02 -25.28 -4.06
CA LEU A 21 -17.05 -24.34 -3.50
C LEU A 21 -15.66 -25.00 -3.36
N ALA A 22 -15.61 -26.27 -2.92
CA ALA A 22 -14.37 -27.03 -2.85
C ALA A 22 -13.71 -27.19 -4.24
N GLN A 23 -14.47 -27.41 -5.29
CA GLN A 23 -13.97 -27.43 -6.68
C GLN A 23 -13.36 -26.10 -7.12
N GLN A 24 -13.86 -24.99 -6.58
CA GLN A 24 -13.30 -23.64 -6.79
C GLN A 24 -12.18 -23.29 -5.80
N LYS A 25 -11.65 -24.30 -5.08
CA LYS A 25 -10.59 -24.15 -4.06
C LYS A 25 -10.99 -23.28 -2.86
N VAL A 26 -12.28 -23.15 -2.59
CA VAL A 26 -12.81 -22.52 -1.38
C VAL A 26 -13.05 -23.60 -0.34
N LEU A 27 -12.29 -23.57 0.76
CA LEU A 27 -12.44 -24.49 1.88
C LEU A 27 -13.49 -23.95 2.86
N LEU A 28 -14.55 -24.71 3.09
CA LEU A 28 -15.53 -24.43 4.12
C LEU A 28 -15.17 -25.14 5.41
N HIS A 29 -15.18 -24.41 6.51
CA HIS A 29 -14.95 -25.00 7.84
C HIS A 29 -16.20 -25.73 8.35
N ASP A 30 -17.40 -25.26 8.02
CA ASP A 30 -18.69 -25.82 8.41
C ASP A 30 -19.72 -25.52 7.28
N MET A 31 -20.66 -26.45 7.04
CA MET A 31 -21.74 -26.24 6.06
C MET A 31 -22.65 -25.06 6.41
N LYS A 32 -22.78 -24.72 7.69
CA LYS A 32 -23.52 -23.53 8.15
C LYS A 32 -22.91 -22.21 7.67
N CYS A 33 -21.61 -22.20 7.30
CA CYS A 33 -20.97 -21.02 6.74
C CYS A 33 -21.70 -20.52 5.49
N ILE A 34 -22.27 -21.39 4.67
CA ILE A 34 -23.03 -21.02 3.45
C ILE A 34 -24.28 -20.22 3.84
N GLU A 35 -25.01 -20.69 4.86
CA GLU A 35 -26.21 -19.99 5.35
C GLU A 35 -25.84 -18.65 6.00
N THR A 36 -24.77 -18.60 6.77
CA THR A 36 -24.28 -17.38 7.40
C THR A 36 -23.83 -16.36 6.34
N LEU A 37 -23.11 -16.82 5.31
CA LEU A 37 -22.66 -15.95 4.22
C LEU A 37 -23.84 -15.35 3.43
N ALA A 38 -24.90 -16.12 3.24
CA ALA A 38 -26.10 -15.64 2.57
C ALA A 38 -26.89 -14.56 3.34
N ARG A 39 -26.56 -14.36 4.62
CA ARG A 39 -27.21 -13.36 5.50
C ARG A 39 -26.31 -12.16 5.80
N VAL A 40 -25.13 -12.09 5.18
CA VAL A 40 -24.22 -10.95 5.37
C VAL A 40 -24.81 -9.73 4.69
N ASP A 41 -24.96 -8.66 5.45
CA ASP A 41 -25.42 -7.35 5.00
C ASP A 41 -24.30 -6.30 5.02
N VAL A 42 -23.22 -6.54 5.81
CA VAL A 42 -22.03 -5.70 5.88
C VAL A 42 -20.78 -6.54 5.74
N LEU A 43 -19.90 -6.16 4.80
CA LEU A 43 -18.59 -6.77 4.58
C LEU A 43 -17.48 -5.78 4.93
N CYS A 44 -16.70 -6.09 5.95
CA CYS A 44 -15.52 -5.32 6.30
C CYS A 44 -14.27 -5.93 5.63
N VAL A 45 -13.52 -5.12 4.89
CA VAL A 45 -12.32 -5.55 4.17
C VAL A 45 -11.11 -4.70 4.53
N ASP A 46 -9.94 -5.34 4.60
CA ASP A 46 -8.68 -4.62 4.63
C ASP A 46 -8.31 -4.15 3.22
N LYS A 47 -7.54 -3.06 3.13
CA LYS A 47 -7.03 -2.53 1.87
C LYS A 47 -5.95 -3.44 1.28
N THR A 48 -4.90 -3.69 2.07
CA THR A 48 -3.66 -4.30 1.59
C THR A 48 -3.77 -5.82 1.46
N GLY A 49 -3.50 -6.35 0.27
CA GLY A 49 -3.62 -7.78 -0.01
C GLY A 49 -5.06 -8.27 -0.21
N THR A 50 -6.08 -7.43 0.03
CA THR A 50 -7.49 -7.73 -0.20
C THR A 50 -8.04 -6.94 -1.39
N ILE A 51 -8.16 -5.62 -1.28
CA ILE A 51 -8.53 -4.74 -2.41
C ILE A 51 -7.37 -4.63 -3.38
N THR A 52 -6.15 -4.52 -2.85
CA THR A 52 -4.92 -4.45 -3.62
C THR A 52 -4.21 -5.81 -3.63
N GLU A 53 -3.29 -5.96 -4.57
CA GLU A 53 -2.32 -7.04 -4.55
C GLU A 53 -1.34 -6.85 -3.39
N ASN A 54 -0.70 -7.95 -2.99
CA ASN A 54 0.39 -7.91 -1.99
C ASN A 54 1.76 -7.63 -2.65
N THR A 55 1.74 -6.99 -3.81
CA THR A 55 2.89 -6.53 -4.57
C THR A 55 2.93 -5.01 -4.58
N MET A 56 4.06 -4.43 -4.92
CA MET A 56 4.24 -3.01 -5.08
C MET A 56 4.75 -2.70 -6.48
N LYS A 57 4.34 -1.58 -7.06
CA LYS A 57 4.84 -1.11 -8.35
C LYS A 57 5.26 0.35 -8.25
N VAL A 58 6.38 0.69 -8.89
CA VAL A 58 6.76 2.09 -9.08
C VAL A 58 5.82 2.69 -10.11
N GLN A 59 5.19 3.80 -9.75
CA GLN A 59 4.32 4.56 -10.64
C GLN A 59 5.12 5.61 -11.42
N GLU A 60 5.94 6.37 -10.71
CA GLU A 60 6.63 7.51 -11.28
C GLU A 60 7.91 7.84 -10.52
N LEU A 61 8.88 8.45 -11.23
CA LEU A 61 10.05 9.13 -10.68
C LEU A 61 9.94 10.60 -11.02
N ILE A 62 9.82 11.45 -10.02
CA ILE A 62 9.64 12.89 -10.15
C ILE A 62 10.90 13.60 -9.66
N PRO A 63 11.65 14.30 -10.51
CA PRO A 63 12.78 15.12 -10.07
C PRO A 63 12.32 16.23 -9.14
N THR A 64 13.20 16.67 -8.22
CA THR A 64 12.98 17.91 -7.47
C THR A 64 13.09 19.12 -8.39
N GLU A 65 12.50 20.26 -7.99
CA GLU A 65 12.59 21.51 -8.75
C GLU A 65 14.03 22.01 -8.93
N GLN A 66 14.90 21.66 -8.00
CA GLN A 66 16.32 22.03 -8.02
C GLN A 66 17.19 21.07 -8.84
N TYR A 67 16.59 19.95 -9.33
CA TYR A 67 17.34 18.95 -10.09
C TYR A 67 17.59 19.45 -11.52
N ASP A 68 18.87 19.66 -11.84
CA ASP A 68 19.32 20.10 -13.16
C ASP A 68 19.94 18.90 -13.93
N THR A 69 19.18 18.37 -14.88
CA THR A 69 19.61 17.21 -15.68
C THR A 69 20.87 17.49 -16.50
N GLU A 70 21.10 18.73 -16.95
CA GLU A 70 22.27 19.07 -17.76
C GLU A 70 23.56 19.05 -16.92
N LYS A 71 23.47 19.45 -15.65
CA LYS A 71 24.61 19.46 -14.72
C LYS A 71 24.79 18.13 -13.98
N MET A 72 23.70 17.46 -13.65
CA MET A 72 23.71 16.29 -12.75
C MET A 72 23.60 14.97 -13.49
N GLY A 73 23.23 14.97 -14.76
CA GLY A 73 23.01 13.76 -15.57
C GLY A 73 21.62 13.16 -15.39
N SER A 74 21.44 11.91 -15.78
CA SER A 74 20.14 11.23 -15.74
C SER A 74 19.81 10.70 -14.35
N LEU A 75 18.80 11.29 -13.68
CA LEU A 75 18.30 10.80 -12.39
C LEU A 75 17.88 9.32 -12.47
N ARG A 76 17.26 8.92 -13.58
CA ARG A 76 16.83 7.53 -13.79
C ARG A 76 18.01 6.55 -13.81
N LEU A 77 19.16 6.94 -14.36
CA LEU A 77 20.37 6.12 -14.34
C LEU A 77 20.98 6.04 -12.95
N MET A 78 21.02 7.16 -12.21
CA MET A 78 21.50 7.17 -10.82
C MET A 78 20.67 6.24 -9.92
N VAL A 79 19.34 6.29 -10.05
CA VAL A 79 18.45 5.36 -9.33
C VAL A 79 18.70 3.93 -9.80
N GLY A 80 18.92 3.71 -11.09
CA GLY A 80 19.26 2.40 -11.66
C GLY A 80 20.56 1.81 -11.10
N ASP A 81 21.60 2.63 -10.98
CA ASP A 81 22.89 2.24 -10.36
C ASP A 81 22.70 1.87 -8.89
N PHE A 82 21.98 2.71 -8.14
CA PHE A 82 21.62 2.44 -6.75
C PHE A 82 20.86 1.12 -6.60
N VAL A 83 19.81 0.91 -7.37
CA VAL A 83 18.95 -0.29 -7.32
C VAL A 83 19.73 -1.55 -7.71
N SER A 84 20.64 -1.44 -8.69
CA SER A 84 21.51 -2.55 -9.11
C SER A 84 22.47 -2.99 -8.01
N ALA A 85 22.95 -2.04 -7.19
CA ALA A 85 23.85 -2.32 -6.08
C ALA A 85 23.14 -2.99 -4.89
N MET A 86 21.81 -2.76 -4.73
CA MET A 86 21.04 -3.25 -3.58
C MET A 86 20.64 -4.73 -3.72
N THR A 87 20.44 -5.39 -2.58
CA THR A 87 19.86 -6.73 -2.49
C THR A 87 18.33 -6.68 -2.65
N ASN A 88 17.71 -7.79 -3.04
CA ASN A 88 16.25 -7.87 -3.21
C ASN A 88 15.58 -8.34 -1.92
N ASP A 89 15.64 -7.52 -0.86
CA ASP A 89 15.27 -7.93 0.50
C ASP A 89 13.81 -7.61 0.87
N ASN A 90 13.12 -6.82 0.02
CA ASN A 90 11.74 -6.41 0.31
C ASN A 90 10.97 -6.07 -0.98
N ILE A 91 9.64 -6.02 -0.85
CA ILE A 91 8.72 -5.74 -1.97
C ILE A 91 8.96 -4.39 -2.65
N THR A 92 9.43 -3.38 -1.90
CA THR A 92 9.77 -2.07 -2.45
C THR A 92 10.97 -2.16 -3.39
N MET A 93 12.05 -2.82 -2.94
CA MET A 93 13.24 -3.00 -3.76
C MET A 93 12.98 -3.91 -4.97
N ALA A 94 12.11 -4.93 -4.82
CA ALA A 94 11.66 -5.75 -5.95
C ALA A 94 10.97 -4.89 -7.02
N ALA A 95 10.04 -4.01 -6.63
CA ALA A 95 9.36 -3.09 -7.53
C ALA A 95 10.33 -2.09 -8.19
N MET A 96 11.30 -1.60 -7.42
CA MET A 96 12.35 -0.71 -7.93
C MET A 96 13.21 -1.39 -8.99
N LYS A 97 13.61 -2.64 -8.78
CA LYS A 97 14.39 -3.43 -9.75
C LYS A 97 13.63 -3.74 -11.03
N GLU A 98 12.33 -3.97 -10.93
CA GLU A 98 11.46 -4.18 -12.07
C GLU A 98 11.34 -2.92 -12.94
N TYR A 99 11.27 -1.74 -12.31
CA TYR A 99 11.08 -0.47 -13.00
C TYR A 99 12.37 0.16 -13.52
N PHE A 100 13.46 0.10 -12.74
CA PHE A 100 14.76 0.69 -13.06
C PHE A 100 15.71 -0.40 -13.58
N THR A 101 15.51 -0.81 -14.83
CA THR A 101 16.27 -1.90 -15.47
C THR A 101 17.61 -1.45 -16.06
N HIS A 102 17.82 -0.15 -16.22
CA HIS A 102 19.03 0.40 -16.82
C HIS A 102 19.94 0.99 -15.74
N SER A 103 21.22 0.63 -15.81
CA SER A 103 22.31 1.08 -14.94
C SER A 103 23.52 1.46 -15.79
N SER A 104 24.32 2.40 -15.34
CA SER A 104 25.62 2.73 -15.99
C SER A 104 26.67 1.65 -15.76
N GLY A 105 26.43 0.73 -14.82
CA GLY A 105 27.38 -0.28 -14.39
C GLY A 105 28.33 0.18 -13.29
N ALA A 106 28.07 1.35 -12.67
CA ALA A 106 28.83 1.82 -11.52
C ALA A 106 28.77 0.82 -10.36
N LYS A 107 29.90 0.56 -9.73
CA LYS A 107 30.02 -0.38 -8.60
C LYS A 107 29.96 0.38 -7.28
N ALA A 108 29.06 -0.04 -6.41
CA ALA A 108 29.01 0.50 -5.05
C ALA A 108 30.20 -0.04 -4.24
N ILE A 109 30.83 0.85 -3.47
CA ILE A 109 31.90 0.54 -2.52
C ILE A 109 31.32 -0.05 -1.25
N SER A 110 30.21 0.53 -0.76
CA SER A 110 29.48 0.05 0.41
C SER A 110 27.98 0.20 0.22
N LYS A 111 27.21 -0.55 0.97
CA LYS A 111 25.73 -0.48 0.96
C LYS A 111 25.14 -0.82 2.30
N THR A 112 24.04 -0.17 2.64
CA THR A 112 23.21 -0.46 3.81
C THR A 112 21.82 -0.86 3.35
N GLY A 113 21.39 -2.06 3.72
CA GLY A 113 20.05 -2.57 3.42
C GLY A 113 18.96 -1.81 4.19
N PHE A 114 17.71 -1.95 3.76
CA PHE A 114 16.58 -1.32 4.45
C PHE A 114 16.40 -1.87 5.86
N SER A 115 16.20 -0.97 6.81
CA SER A 115 15.82 -1.30 8.18
C SER A 115 14.49 -0.64 8.56
N SER A 116 13.63 -1.39 9.26
CA SER A 116 12.37 -0.85 9.80
C SER A 116 12.58 0.23 10.86
N ALA A 117 13.74 0.23 11.51
CA ALA A 117 14.08 1.23 12.52
C ALA A 117 14.53 2.56 11.91
N THR A 118 15.35 2.51 10.86
CA THR A 118 15.94 3.69 10.21
C THR A 118 15.17 4.17 8.99
N LYS A 119 14.32 3.32 8.41
CA LYS A 119 13.44 3.62 7.27
C LYS A 119 14.15 4.09 6.00
N TYR A 120 15.42 3.77 5.83
CA TYR A 120 16.18 4.07 4.63
C TYR A 120 17.06 2.88 4.20
N SER A 121 17.58 2.97 2.99
CA SER A 121 18.68 2.20 2.45
C SER A 121 19.68 3.12 1.75
N SER A 122 20.96 2.74 1.67
CA SER A 122 22.02 3.56 1.06
C SER A 122 23.00 2.74 0.25
N ALA A 123 23.63 3.40 -0.72
CA ALA A 123 24.77 2.87 -1.47
C ALA A 123 25.78 3.97 -1.73
N THR A 124 27.05 3.70 -1.40
CA THR A 124 28.17 4.62 -1.61
C THR A 124 28.94 4.21 -2.86
N PHE A 125 29.13 5.14 -3.76
CA PHE A 125 29.96 5.06 -4.94
C PHE A 125 31.23 5.88 -4.75
N GLU A 126 32.14 5.90 -5.73
CA GLU A 126 33.45 6.57 -5.57
C GLU A 126 33.34 8.04 -5.16
N ASP A 127 32.34 8.75 -5.69
CA ASP A 127 32.19 10.20 -5.53
C ASP A 127 30.98 10.60 -4.69
N LYS A 128 30.00 9.69 -4.46
CA LYS A 128 28.72 10.03 -3.84
C LYS A 128 28.11 8.88 -3.06
N THR A 129 27.43 9.24 -1.97
CA THR A 129 26.52 8.34 -1.27
C THR A 129 25.09 8.70 -1.60
N TYR A 130 24.33 7.72 -2.12
CA TYR A 130 22.89 7.85 -2.35
C TYR A 130 22.10 7.19 -1.24
N VAL A 131 21.01 7.83 -0.89
CA VAL A 131 20.05 7.34 0.12
C VAL A 131 18.66 7.30 -0.50
N LEU A 132 17.93 6.23 -0.21
CA LEU A 132 16.53 6.05 -0.53
C LEU A 132 15.76 5.75 0.76
N GLY A 133 14.77 6.54 1.11
CA GLY A 133 14.03 6.31 2.35
C GLY A 133 12.72 7.06 2.48
N ALA A 134 12.05 6.84 3.61
CA ALA A 134 10.84 7.55 3.94
C ALA A 134 11.15 9.03 4.23
N PRO A 135 10.36 9.97 3.68
CA PRO A 135 10.66 11.41 3.74
C PRO A 135 10.99 11.91 5.14
N GLU A 136 10.22 11.53 6.14
CA GLU A 136 10.33 11.98 7.53
C GLU A 136 11.65 11.55 8.17
N PHE A 137 12.24 10.44 7.69
CA PHE A 137 13.46 9.85 8.23
C PHE A 137 14.73 10.29 7.50
N VAL A 138 14.60 10.75 6.27
CA VAL A 138 15.77 11.14 5.46
C VAL A 138 15.92 12.63 5.28
N LEU A 139 14.84 13.40 5.35
CA LEU A 139 14.89 14.86 5.23
C LEU A 139 15.08 15.56 6.59
N LEU A 140 14.80 14.87 7.70
CA LEU A 140 14.96 15.41 9.07
C LEU A 140 14.34 16.82 9.19
N ASP A 141 15.15 17.81 9.58
CA ASP A 141 14.70 19.19 9.77
C ASP A 141 14.24 19.87 8.46
N ASP A 142 14.70 19.40 7.31
CA ASP A 142 14.28 19.90 6.00
C ASP A 142 12.91 19.34 5.54
N TYR A 143 12.33 18.39 6.30
CA TYR A 143 11.04 17.77 5.94
C TYR A 143 9.91 18.81 5.74
N GLU A 144 9.83 19.83 6.59
CA GLU A 144 8.76 20.83 6.51
C GLU A 144 8.80 21.63 5.19
N GLN A 145 10.00 21.83 4.60
CA GLN A 145 10.15 22.51 3.30
C GLN A 145 9.58 21.70 2.13
N HIS A 146 9.58 20.36 2.26
CA HIS A 146 9.12 19.42 1.23
C HIS A 146 7.71 18.85 1.50
N LYS A 147 7.15 19.11 2.68
CA LYS A 147 5.91 18.51 3.20
C LYS A 147 4.70 18.75 2.29
N GLU A 148 4.55 19.96 1.78
CA GLU A 148 3.44 20.29 0.87
C GLU A 148 3.49 19.42 -0.38
N LYS A 149 4.65 19.33 -1.02
CA LYS A 149 4.88 18.51 -2.21
C LYS A 149 4.69 17.03 -1.93
N ILE A 150 5.24 16.54 -0.84
CA ILE A 150 5.09 15.14 -0.40
C ILE A 150 3.61 14.82 -0.15
N THR A 151 2.88 15.72 0.51
CA THR A 151 1.44 15.55 0.79
C THR A 151 0.63 15.55 -0.51
N GLU A 152 0.93 16.44 -1.45
CA GLU A 152 0.33 16.45 -2.78
C GLU A 152 0.53 15.11 -3.49
N LEU A 153 1.77 14.62 -3.55
CA LEU A 153 2.12 13.35 -4.19
C LEU A 153 1.47 12.16 -3.49
N ALA A 154 1.51 12.11 -2.16
CA ALA A 154 0.86 11.07 -1.37
C ALA A 154 -0.67 11.10 -1.50
N SER A 155 -1.26 12.26 -1.81
CA SER A 155 -2.70 12.41 -2.01
C SER A 155 -3.22 11.57 -3.18
N THR A 156 -2.36 11.13 -4.09
CA THR A 156 -2.72 10.20 -5.18
C THR A 156 -2.97 8.77 -4.71
N GLY A 157 -2.65 8.45 -3.45
CA GLY A 157 -2.71 7.10 -2.89
C GLY A 157 -1.38 6.36 -2.96
N ALA A 158 -0.34 7.01 -3.44
CA ALA A 158 0.99 6.44 -3.54
C ALA A 158 1.80 6.61 -2.24
N ARG A 159 2.69 5.65 -2.00
CA ARG A 159 3.79 5.82 -1.04
C ARG A 159 4.88 6.65 -1.70
N VAL A 160 5.28 7.72 -1.07
CA VAL A 160 6.38 8.59 -1.54
C VAL A 160 7.68 8.16 -0.84
N LEU A 161 8.72 7.93 -1.62
CA LEU A 161 10.08 7.80 -1.14
C LEU A 161 10.94 8.94 -1.68
N VAL A 162 11.90 9.38 -0.89
CA VAL A 162 12.91 10.37 -1.30
C VAL A 162 14.17 9.62 -1.72
N PHE A 163 14.69 9.97 -2.89
CA PHE A 163 16.02 9.58 -3.36
C PHE A 163 16.89 10.84 -3.42
N GLY A 164 18.08 10.76 -2.84
CA GLY A 164 18.99 11.91 -2.79
C GLY A 164 20.42 11.56 -2.43
N THR A 165 21.27 12.57 -2.30
CA THR A 165 22.67 12.45 -1.86
C THR A 165 22.82 12.74 -0.39
N TYR A 166 23.77 12.05 0.24
CA TYR A 166 24.09 12.21 1.64
C TYR A 166 25.58 12.55 1.80
N ALA A 167 25.89 13.59 2.56
CA ALA A 167 27.26 14.10 2.66
C ALA A 167 28.07 13.44 3.78
N ALA A 168 27.43 13.04 4.87
CA ALA A 168 28.09 12.41 6.00
C ALA A 168 28.34 10.90 5.81
N GLU A 169 29.02 10.28 6.74
CA GLU A 169 29.30 8.84 6.72
C GLU A 169 28.04 8.03 7.12
N ILE A 170 27.82 6.89 6.46
CA ILE A 170 26.75 5.96 6.78
C ILE A 170 27.28 4.87 7.72
N ASP A 171 26.74 4.84 8.93
CA ASP A 171 27.07 3.82 9.95
C ASP A 171 25.93 2.81 10.19
N GLY A 172 24.87 2.89 9.40
CA GLY A 172 23.68 2.03 9.50
C GLY A 172 22.68 2.42 10.60
N LYS A 173 22.93 3.53 11.30
CA LYS A 173 22.00 4.11 12.28
C LYS A 173 21.12 5.20 11.65
N ALA A 174 20.35 5.90 12.48
CA ALA A 174 19.62 7.08 12.03
C ALA A 174 20.56 8.14 11.45
N LEU A 175 20.11 8.77 10.36
CA LEU A 175 20.90 9.84 9.72
C LEU A 175 21.04 11.03 10.68
N THR A 176 22.21 11.65 10.65
CA THR A 176 22.54 12.83 11.50
C THR A 176 22.36 14.15 10.78
N GLU A 177 22.31 14.12 9.45
CA GLU A 177 22.13 15.28 8.59
C GLU A 177 21.01 14.98 7.58
N PRO A 178 20.32 16.00 7.03
CA PRO A 178 19.32 15.80 6.01
C PRO A 178 19.94 15.33 4.69
N VAL A 179 19.22 14.47 3.98
CA VAL A 179 19.55 14.08 2.61
C VAL A 179 19.21 15.24 1.68
N THR A 180 20.11 15.58 0.76
CA THR A 180 19.80 16.51 -0.34
C THR A 180 18.94 15.79 -1.39
N PRO A 181 17.64 16.09 -1.51
CA PRO A 181 16.75 15.33 -2.35
C PRO A 181 17.01 15.62 -3.83
N LEU A 182 17.13 14.58 -4.63
CA LEU A 182 17.22 14.63 -6.09
C LEU A 182 15.88 14.35 -6.76
N GLY A 183 15.04 13.52 -6.14
CA GLY A 183 13.73 13.17 -6.65
C GLY A 183 12.88 12.37 -5.69
N TYR A 184 11.61 12.27 -6.04
CA TYR A 184 10.59 11.50 -5.35
C TYR A 184 10.23 10.27 -6.19
N ILE A 185 10.11 9.12 -5.54
CA ILE A 185 9.69 7.88 -6.18
C ILE A 185 8.32 7.51 -5.60
N LEU A 186 7.35 7.42 -6.49
CA LEU A 186 5.98 7.07 -6.15
C LEU A 186 5.76 5.56 -6.33
N LEU A 187 5.28 4.90 -5.27
CA LEU A 187 4.96 3.48 -5.31
C LEU A 187 3.53 3.26 -4.84
N ALA A 188 2.85 2.31 -5.46
CA ALA A 188 1.53 1.89 -5.02
C ALA A 188 1.35 0.37 -5.14
N ASN A 189 0.44 -0.16 -4.34
CA ASN A 189 -0.04 -1.52 -4.51
C ASN A 189 -1.09 -1.52 -5.63
N PRO A 190 -0.93 -2.32 -6.69
CA PRO A 190 -1.94 -2.44 -7.73
C PRO A 190 -3.27 -2.91 -7.14
N ILE A 191 -4.37 -2.34 -7.61
CA ILE A 191 -5.70 -2.84 -7.30
C ILE A 191 -5.87 -4.17 -8.03
N ARG A 192 -6.44 -5.17 -7.37
CA ARG A 192 -6.73 -6.46 -7.98
C ARG A 192 -7.65 -6.29 -9.18
N GLU A 193 -7.37 -6.99 -10.26
CA GLU A 193 -8.13 -6.92 -11.50
C GLU A 193 -9.62 -7.23 -11.27
N ALA A 194 -9.92 -8.25 -10.46
CA ALA A 194 -11.27 -8.64 -10.10
C ALA A 194 -11.95 -7.75 -9.06
N ALA A 195 -11.25 -6.78 -8.43
CA ALA A 195 -11.81 -6.00 -7.31
C ALA A 195 -13.08 -5.26 -7.70
N LYS A 196 -13.08 -4.58 -8.84
CA LYS A 196 -14.21 -3.77 -9.29
C LYS A 196 -15.47 -4.62 -9.53
N GLU A 197 -15.32 -5.75 -10.20
CA GLU A 197 -16.41 -6.68 -10.47
C GLU A 197 -16.93 -7.29 -9.16
N THR A 198 -16.03 -7.68 -8.27
CA THR A 198 -16.38 -8.26 -6.97
C THR A 198 -17.17 -7.28 -6.10
N PHE A 199 -16.73 -6.04 -5.97
CA PHE A 199 -17.45 -5.05 -5.16
C PHE A 199 -18.75 -4.59 -5.80
N GLN A 200 -18.83 -4.55 -7.12
CA GLN A 200 -20.09 -4.33 -7.83
C GLN A 200 -21.10 -5.44 -7.53
N TYR A 201 -20.66 -6.71 -7.56
CA TYR A 201 -21.51 -7.84 -7.21
C TYR A 201 -22.07 -7.74 -5.79
N PHE A 202 -21.22 -7.43 -4.79
CA PHE A 202 -21.71 -7.22 -3.41
C PHE A 202 -22.71 -6.08 -3.31
N ALA A 203 -22.49 -4.99 -4.02
CA ALA A 203 -23.40 -3.86 -4.05
C ALA A 203 -24.76 -4.20 -4.69
N GLU A 204 -24.79 -5.09 -5.71
CA GLU A 204 -26.00 -5.60 -6.34
C GLU A 204 -26.77 -6.57 -5.44
N GLN A 205 -26.06 -7.30 -4.57
CA GLN A 205 -26.65 -8.14 -3.53
C GLN A 205 -27.13 -7.36 -2.30
N GLY A 206 -26.99 -6.04 -2.29
CA GLY A 206 -27.38 -5.20 -1.16
C GLY A 206 -26.42 -5.26 0.03
N VAL A 207 -25.21 -5.80 -0.15
CA VAL A 207 -24.17 -5.87 0.88
C VAL A 207 -23.41 -4.54 0.91
N GLU A 208 -23.38 -3.90 2.08
CA GLU A 208 -22.57 -2.72 2.32
C GLU A 208 -21.10 -3.11 2.54
N VAL A 209 -20.17 -2.45 1.84
CA VAL A 209 -18.74 -2.71 2.00
C VAL A 209 -18.11 -1.59 2.82
N LYS A 210 -17.40 -1.96 3.88
CA LYS A 210 -16.60 -1.04 4.69
C LYS A 210 -15.12 -1.38 4.59
N VAL A 211 -14.27 -0.37 4.44
CA VAL A 211 -12.82 -0.54 4.30
C VAL A 211 -12.13 -0.11 5.58
N ILE A 212 -11.31 -1.00 6.13
CA ILE A 212 -10.56 -0.75 7.38
C ILE A 212 -9.07 -0.86 7.06
N SER A 213 -8.27 0.16 7.38
CA SER A 213 -6.85 0.16 7.05
C SER A 213 -6.04 1.01 8.04
N GLY A 214 -4.79 0.63 8.27
CA GLY A 214 -3.82 1.45 9.01
C GLY A 214 -3.28 2.65 8.23
N ASP A 215 -3.56 2.74 6.90
CA ASP A 215 -3.08 3.82 6.05
C ASP A 215 -3.88 5.13 6.22
N ASN A 216 -3.36 6.21 5.64
CA ASN A 216 -4.04 7.51 5.60
C ASN A 216 -5.44 7.39 4.99
N PRO A 217 -6.50 7.93 5.63
CA PRO A 217 -7.89 7.75 5.20
C PRO A 217 -8.17 8.29 3.78
N VAL A 218 -7.52 9.38 3.37
CA VAL A 218 -7.67 9.92 2.00
C VAL A 218 -7.12 8.94 0.97
N THR A 219 -5.98 8.33 1.25
CA THR A 219 -5.37 7.30 0.40
C THR A 219 -6.28 6.08 0.28
N VAL A 220 -6.80 5.59 1.42
CA VAL A 220 -7.70 4.43 1.45
C VAL A 220 -9.00 4.73 0.69
N SER A 221 -9.58 5.91 0.87
CA SER A 221 -10.77 6.39 0.16
C SER A 221 -10.57 6.39 -1.37
N LYS A 222 -9.42 6.88 -1.86
CA LYS A 222 -9.10 6.85 -3.29
C LYS A 222 -9.00 5.45 -3.86
N VAL A 223 -8.31 4.55 -3.15
CA VAL A 223 -8.18 3.14 -3.53
C VAL A 223 -9.56 2.47 -3.56
N ALA A 224 -10.37 2.66 -2.52
CA ALA A 224 -11.72 2.14 -2.42
C ALA A 224 -12.63 2.64 -3.56
N LYS A 225 -12.55 3.94 -3.89
CA LYS A 225 -13.29 4.53 -5.01
C LYS A 225 -12.86 3.94 -6.35
N THR A 226 -11.57 3.77 -6.58
CA THR A 226 -11.04 3.16 -7.80
C THR A 226 -11.43 1.69 -7.94
N ALA A 227 -11.52 0.97 -6.80
CA ALA A 227 -12.03 -0.40 -6.75
C ALA A 227 -13.56 -0.51 -6.92
N GLY A 228 -14.28 0.60 -7.04
CA GLY A 228 -15.73 0.61 -7.27
C GLY A 228 -16.59 0.46 -6.01
N ILE A 229 -16.02 0.67 -4.83
CA ILE A 229 -16.77 0.64 -3.56
C ILE A 229 -17.64 1.89 -3.48
N LYS A 230 -18.96 1.71 -3.23
CA LYS A 230 -19.92 2.81 -3.10
C LYS A 230 -19.64 3.63 -1.85
N ASN A 231 -19.90 4.94 -1.94
CA ASN A 231 -19.73 5.90 -0.83
C ASN A 231 -18.30 5.94 -0.25
N ALA A 232 -17.29 5.58 -1.02
CA ALA A 232 -15.89 5.57 -0.58
C ALA A 232 -15.36 6.96 -0.19
N GLU A 233 -16.02 8.05 -0.60
CA GLU A 233 -15.75 9.42 -0.17
C GLU A 233 -16.11 9.69 1.29
N ASN A 234 -16.96 8.85 1.91
CA ASN A 234 -17.34 8.95 3.31
C ASN A 234 -16.28 8.27 4.19
N TYR A 235 -15.15 8.91 4.36
CA TYR A 235 -14.06 8.40 5.18
C TYR A 235 -13.96 9.09 6.54
N VAL A 236 -13.24 8.46 7.45
CA VAL A 236 -12.87 9.01 8.76
C VAL A 236 -11.44 8.60 9.13
N ASP A 237 -10.77 9.48 9.85
CA ASP A 237 -9.52 9.19 10.53
C ASP A 237 -9.83 8.52 11.86
N ALA A 238 -9.55 7.22 11.99
CA ALA A 238 -9.89 6.46 13.20
C ALA A 238 -9.12 6.96 14.44
N SER A 239 -7.94 7.59 14.24
CA SER A 239 -7.18 8.18 15.34
C SER A 239 -7.88 9.39 16.00
N SER A 240 -8.90 9.96 15.34
CA SER A 240 -9.71 11.06 15.88
C SER A 240 -10.96 10.60 16.65
N LEU A 241 -11.24 9.30 16.68
CA LEU A 241 -12.40 8.74 17.39
C LEU A 241 -11.98 8.40 18.83
N GLU A 242 -12.39 9.24 19.78
CA GLU A 242 -11.95 9.14 21.18
C GLU A 242 -12.91 8.32 22.04
N THR A 243 -14.20 8.29 21.71
CA THR A 243 -15.23 7.64 22.53
C THR A 243 -15.91 6.47 21.80
N GLU A 244 -16.48 5.54 22.57
CA GLU A 244 -17.30 4.47 21.98
C GLU A 244 -18.51 5.00 21.19
N GLU A 245 -19.05 6.14 21.58
CA GLU A 245 -20.18 6.77 20.87
C GLU A 245 -19.74 7.30 19.52
N ASP A 246 -18.55 7.93 19.43
CA ASP A 246 -17.98 8.38 18.16
C ASP A 246 -17.74 7.20 17.23
N ILE A 247 -17.20 6.09 17.76
CA ILE A 247 -16.96 4.86 16.99
C ILE A 247 -18.28 4.28 16.47
N LYS A 248 -19.31 4.15 17.33
CA LYS A 248 -20.64 3.63 16.94
C LYS A 248 -21.27 4.49 15.84
N LYS A 249 -21.21 5.80 15.98
CA LYS A 249 -21.71 6.73 14.97
C LYS A 249 -20.93 6.62 13.66
N ALA A 250 -19.60 6.61 13.74
CA ALA A 250 -18.75 6.47 12.56
C ALA A 250 -19.00 5.15 11.81
N ILE A 251 -19.20 4.03 12.51
CA ILE A 251 -19.50 2.73 11.89
C ILE A 251 -20.78 2.78 11.08
N LEU A 252 -21.79 3.55 11.50
CA LEU A 252 -23.06 3.67 10.78
C LEU A 252 -22.97 4.63 9.58
N GLU A 253 -22.16 5.71 9.69
CA GLU A 253 -22.15 6.79 8.70
C GLU A 253 -20.99 6.69 7.69
N LYS A 254 -19.90 6.02 8.06
CA LYS A 254 -18.66 6.02 7.26
C LYS A 254 -18.43 4.68 6.56
N THR A 255 -17.84 4.78 5.39
CA THR A 255 -17.49 3.62 4.56
C THR A 255 -16.02 3.26 4.69
N VAL A 256 -15.14 4.25 4.90
CA VAL A 256 -13.69 4.06 4.93
C VAL A 256 -13.12 4.55 6.25
N PHE A 257 -12.33 3.68 6.89
CA PHE A 257 -11.64 3.92 8.15
C PHE A 257 -10.13 3.84 7.91
N GLY A 258 -9.45 4.97 8.02
CA GLY A 258 -7.99 5.05 7.93
C GLY A 258 -7.33 5.21 9.30
N ARG A 259 -6.02 4.94 9.40
CA ARG A 259 -5.23 4.99 10.63
C ARG A 259 -5.82 4.16 11.78
N VAL A 260 -6.41 3.03 11.44
CA VAL A 260 -6.86 2.05 12.44
C VAL A 260 -5.64 1.31 12.98
N THR A 261 -5.51 1.26 14.30
CA THR A 261 -4.41 0.60 15.03
C THR A 261 -4.89 -0.64 15.78
#